data_ce0ca3ced850bfd616fad67ed0ecbcd7
#
_entry.id   ce0ca3ced850bfd616fad67ed0ecbcd7
#
_cell.length_a   1.000
_cell.length_b   1.000
_cell.length_c   1.000
_cell.angle_alpha   90.00
_cell.angle_beta   90.00
_cell.angle_gamma   90.00
#
_symmetry.space_group_name_H-M   'P 1'
#
loop_
_entity.id
_entity.type
_entity.pdbx_description
1 polymer ?
#
loop_
_entity_poly.entity_id
_entity_poly.type
_entity_poly.pdbx_seq_one_letter_code
_entity_poly.pdbx_strand_id
1 'polypeptide(L)'
;MTFGFAPSSAASMSTSADLSAASANPLARMLEPAEWASAGIPLLRNPREVVSGLHARHRPRPSTAVVAVLDPDERLAASASFIRRPAPADGWMFRNALLAQLRRVIPHDLRRRTPVRTAVLLYCRDGDARWTEEDGAWMWGLRDACTLHGLRCGAYITLTRDGWQVLGEGRGGRRPNADSPPEFFTGEALPPLPRTGGVASEVLRRAAAR
;
A
#
# COMPACT_ATOMS: atom_id res chain seq x y z
N MET A 1 -45.44 -32.98 -64.37
CA MET A 1 -45.06 -33.47 -63.06
C MET A 1 -44.15 -32.42 -62.43
N THR A 2 -44.74 -31.58 -61.58
CA THR A 2 -44.04 -30.41 -61.03
C THR A 2 -44.02 -30.59 -59.52
N PHE A 3 -42.85 -30.78 -58.94
CA PHE A 3 -42.68 -30.90 -57.50
C PHE A 3 -42.37 -29.53 -56.92
N GLY A 4 -43.32 -29.00 -56.15
CA GLY A 4 -43.14 -27.80 -55.40
C GLY A 4 -42.39 -28.08 -54.05
N PHE A 5 -41.31 -27.41 -53.84
CA PHE A 5 -40.62 -27.36 -52.52
C PHE A 5 -41.02 -26.08 -51.79
N ALA A 6 -41.61 -26.22 -50.63
CA ALA A 6 -41.89 -25.13 -49.72
C ALA A 6 -40.63 -24.86 -48.85
N PRO A 7 -40.23 -23.60 -48.62
CA PRO A 7 -39.15 -23.30 -47.71
C PRO A 7 -39.68 -23.26 -46.27
N SER A 8 -39.06 -24.07 -45.38
CA SER A 8 -39.24 -24.00 -43.95
C SER A 8 -38.61 -22.72 -43.43
N SER A 9 -39.41 -21.89 -42.77
CA SER A 9 -38.95 -20.77 -42.00
C SER A 9 -38.25 -21.23 -40.72
N ALA A 10 -36.93 -21.18 -40.71
CA ALA A 10 -36.16 -21.31 -39.49
C ALA A 10 -36.11 -19.96 -38.80
N ALA A 11 -36.77 -19.87 -37.65
CA ALA A 11 -36.67 -18.73 -36.75
C ALA A 11 -35.25 -18.63 -36.21
N SER A 12 -34.50 -17.64 -36.67
CA SER A 12 -33.20 -17.27 -36.09
C SER A 12 -33.44 -16.61 -34.75
N MET A 13 -33.25 -17.36 -33.67
CA MET A 13 -33.05 -16.80 -32.34
C MET A 13 -31.68 -16.13 -32.30
N SER A 14 -31.66 -14.82 -32.49
CA SER A 14 -30.49 -14.01 -32.24
C SER A 14 -30.25 -13.95 -30.73
N THR A 15 -29.40 -14.82 -30.24
CA THR A 15 -28.81 -14.67 -28.90
C THR A 15 -27.81 -13.52 -29.01
N SER A 16 -28.24 -12.33 -28.63
CA SER A 16 -27.35 -11.22 -28.37
C SER A 16 -26.50 -11.57 -27.15
N ALA A 17 -25.43 -12.30 -27.40
CA ALA A 17 -24.33 -12.38 -26.44
C ALA A 17 -23.70 -10.98 -26.39
N ASP A 18 -24.06 -10.27 -25.37
CA ASP A 18 -23.45 -8.99 -24.99
C ASP A 18 -21.99 -9.27 -24.58
N LEU A 19 -21.14 -9.40 -25.60
CA LEU A 19 -19.71 -9.41 -25.46
C LEU A 19 -19.29 -7.94 -25.25
N SER A 20 -19.53 -7.41 -24.06
CA SER A 20 -18.71 -6.33 -23.53
C SER A 20 -17.28 -6.85 -23.39
N ALA A 21 -16.66 -7.08 -24.55
CA ALA A 21 -15.20 -7.15 -24.62
C ALA A 21 -14.72 -5.74 -24.26
N ALA A 22 -14.52 -5.51 -22.97
CA ALA A 22 -13.66 -4.45 -22.50
C ALA A 22 -12.40 -4.59 -23.34
N SER A 23 -12.16 -3.63 -24.23
CA SER A 23 -10.93 -3.54 -25.01
C SER A 23 -9.81 -3.33 -24.01
N ALA A 24 -9.32 -4.41 -23.42
CA ALA A 24 -8.13 -4.42 -22.61
C ALA A 24 -7.02 -3.91 -23.52
N ASN A 25 -6.63 -2.65 -23.33
CA ASN A 25 -5.48 -2.10 -24.03
C ASN A 25 -4.29 -3.00 -23.69
N PRO A 26 -3.74 -3.79 -24.63
CA PRO A 26 -2.68 -4.75 -24.33
C PRO A 26 -1.39 -4.07 -23.86
N LEU A 27 -1.33 -2.75 -23.93
CA LEU A 27 -0.25 -1.92 -23.41
C LEU A 27 -0.49 -1.49 -21.94
N ALA A 28 -1.74 -1.53 -21.45
CA ALA A 28 -2.02 -1.24 -20.05
C ALA A 28 -1.55 -2.41 -19.17
N ARG A 29 -0.45 -2.21 -18.48
CA ARG A 29 0.11 -3.19 -17.54
C ARG A 29 -0.63 -3.07 -16.22
N MET A 30 -1.54 -4.00 -15.96
CA MET A 30 -2.38 -4.04 -14.77
C MET A 30 -2.37 -5.44 -14.16
N LEU A 31 -2.66 -5.54 -12.88
CA LEU A 31 -2.90 -6.78 -12.15
C LEU A 31 -4.26 -6.71 -11.46
N GLU A 32 -5.04 -7.75 -11.62
CA GLU A 32 -6.26 -7.91 -10.85
C GLU A 32 -5.97 -8.41 -9.42
N PRO A 33 -6.89 -8.16 -8.47
CA PRO A 33 -6.72 -8.64 -7.09
C PRO A 33 -6.49 -10.14 -6.97
N ALA A 34 -7.12 -10.94 -7.83
CA ALA A 34 -6.96 -12.40 -7.87
C ALA A 34 -5.55 -12.80 -8.33
N GLU A 35 -5.00 -12.12 -9.34
CA GLU A 35 -3.63 -12.34 -9.82
C GLU A 35 -2.61 -11.93 -8.76
N TRP A 36 -2.87 -10.82 -8.06
CA TRP A 36 -2.03 -10.38 -6.95
C TRP A 36 -2.01 -11.41 -5.81
N ALA A 37 -3.18 -11.90 -5.41
CA ALA A 37 -3.29 -12.91 -4.36
C ALA A 37 -2.58 -14.22 -4.73
N SER A 38 -2.64 -14.62 -6.02
CA SER A 38 -1.97 -15.83 -6.51
C SER A 38 -0.46 -15.68 -6.71
N ALA A 39 0.06 -14.45 -6.70
CA ALA A 39 1.48 -14.18 -6.95
C ALA A 39 2.42 -14.61 -5.80
N GLY A 40 1.91 -15.20 -4.71
CA GLY A 40 2.71 -15.66 -3.58
C GLY A 40 3.39 -14.52 -2.81
N ILE A 41 2.82 -13.33 -2.84
CA ILE A 41 3.35 -12.16 -2.13
C ILE A 41 3.20 -12.39 -0.62
N PRO A 42 4.29 -12.25 0.17
CA PRO A 42 4.23 -12.48 1.60
C PRO A 42 3.29 -11.48 2.28
N LEU A 43 2.45 -11.99 3.18
CA LEU A 43 1.56 -11.16 3.98
C LEU A 43 2.35 -10.36 5.02
N LEU A 44 2.02 -9.09 5.20
CA LEU A 44 2.53 -8.30 6.31
C LEU A 44 1.98 -8.84 7.65
N ARG A 45 2.81 -8.92 8.68
CA ARG A 45 2.38 -9.32 10.03
C ARG A 45 1.40 -8.29 10.60
N ASN A 46 1.78 -7.02 10.54
CA ASN A 46 0.98 -5.92 11.09
C ASN A 46 0.82 -4.76 10.10
N PRO A 47 -0.09 -4.86 9.11
CA PRO A 47 -0.30 -3.79 8.13
C PRO A 47 -0.81 -2.49 8.78
N ARG A 48 -1.50 -2.56 9.92
CA ARG A 48 -1.97 -1.36 10.65
C ARG A 48 -0.81 -0.49 11.10
N GLU A 49 0.24 -1.09 11.66
CA GLU A 49 1.44 -0.36 12.10
C GLU A 49 2.14 0.30 10.91
N VAL A 50 2.31 -0.44 9.81
CA VAL A 50 2.92 0.09 8.59
C VAL A 50 2.13 1.30 8.09
N VAL A 51 0.80 1.18 8.00
CA VAL A 51 -0.07 2.28 7.56
C VAL A 51 0.01 3.47 8.50
N SER A 52 -0.08 3.25 9.82
CA SER A 52 -0.02 4.32 10.83
C SER A 52 1.32 5.04 10.79
N GLY A 53 2.42 4.30 10.70
CA GLY A 53 3.77 4.87 10.60
C GLY A 53 3.98 5.69 9.33
N LEU A 54 3.54 5.18 8.18
CA LEU A 54 3.63 5.91 6.92
C LEU A 54 2.72 7.13 6.89
N HIS A 55 1.51 7.02 7.45
CA HIS A 55 0.58 8.15 7.55
C HIS A 55 1.13 9.26 8.45
N ALA A 56 1.62 8.93 9.63
CA ALA A 56 2.22 9.90 10.55
C ALA A 56 3.42 10.63 9.93
N ARG A 57 4.28 9.89 9.20
CA ARG A 57 5.50 10.43 8.59
C ARG A 57 5.25 11.30 7.38
N HIS A 58 4.35 10.88 6.47
CA HIS A 58 4.17 11.51 5.16
C HIS A 58 2.92 12.35 5.04
N ARG A 59 1.92 12.14 5.94
CA ARG A 59 0.61 12.82 5.92
C ARG A 59 0.02 12.88 4.51
N PRO A 60 -0.15 11.72 3.84
CA PRO A 60 -0.50 11.69 2.44
C PRO A 60 -1.89 12.28 2.20
N ARG A 61 -2.00 13.09 1.16
CA ARG A 61 -3.25 13.63 0.62
C ARG A 61 -3.70 12.78 -0.57
N PRO A 62 -4.94 12.94 -1.05
CA PRO A 62 -5.37 12.29 -2.29
C PRO A 62 -4.34 12.46 -3.42
N SER A 63 -4.21 11.43 -4.25
CA SER A 63 -3.21 11.32 -5.32
C SER A 63 -1.75 11.25 -4.84
N THR A 64 -1.51 10.91 -3.57
CA THR A 64 -0.15 10.70 -3.05
C THR A 64 0.16 9.20 -2.96
N ALA A 65 1.26 8.80 -3.56
CA ALA A 65 1.85 7.48 -3.40
C ALA A 65 3.03 7.55 -2.40
N VAL A 66 3.07 6.62 -1.46
CA VAL A 66 4.16 6.46 -0.49
C VAL A 66 4.74 5.08 -0.66
N VAL A 67 5.95 5.01 -1.22
CA VAL A 67 6.71 3.76 -1.28
C VAL A 67 7.56 3.64 -0.04
N ALA A 68 7.56 2.46 0.57
CA ALA A 68 8.35 2.16 1.76
C ALA A 68 9.10 0.86 1.58
N VAL A 69 10.27 0.77 2.20
CA VAL A 69 11.10 -0.43 2.25
C VAL A 69 11.20 -0.86 3.70
N LEU A 70 10.80 -2.11 3.94
CA LEU A 70 10.85 -2.75 5.25
C LEU A 70 12.05 -3.70 5.31
N ASP A 71 12.65 -3.81 6.49
CA ASP A 71 13.65 -4.82 6.80
C ASP A 71 12.98 -6.21 7.01
N PRO A 72 13.76 -7.27 7.29
CA PRO A 72 13.20 -8.59 7.57
C PRO A 72 12.28 -8.67 8.80
N ASP A 73 12.43 -7.74 9.74
CA ASP A 73 11.60 -7.62 10.94
C ASP A 73 10.36 -6.74 10.72
N GLU A 74 10.11 -6.34 9.47
CA GLU A 74 9.03 -5.43 9.04
C GLU A 74 9.14 -4.01 9.60
N ARG A 75 10.33 -3.61 10.06
CA ARG A 75 10.59 -2.23 10.47
C ARG A 75 10.84 -1.35 9.23
N LEU A 76 10.42 -0.10 9.33
CA LEU A 76 10.60 0.86 8.25
C LEU A 76 12.08 1.26 8.11
N ALA A 77 12.73 0.76 7.06
CA ALA A 77 14.11 1.10 6.73
C ALA A 77 14.22 2.40 5.93
N ALA A 78 13.30 2.62 4.99
CA ALA A 78 13.28 3.81 4.15
C ALA A 78 11.88 4.06 3.58
N SER A 79 11.56 5.31 3.28
CA SER A 79 10.31 5.65 2.58
C SER A 79 10.41 6.97 1.84
N ALA A 80 9.62 7.10 0.77
CA ALA A 80 9.46 8.34 0.01
C ALA A 80 8.00 8.51 -0.39
N SER A 81 7.55 9.75 -0.42
CA SER A 81 6.24 10.11 -0.95
C SER A 81 6.36 10.97 -2.18
N PHE A 82 5.43 10.81 -3.11
CA PHE A 82 5.34 11.63 -4.32
C PHE A 82 3.89 11.73 -4.78
N ILE A 83 3.60 12.83 -5.47
CA ILE A 83 2.26 13.08 -6.00
C ILE A 83 2.17 12.42 -7.38
N ARG A 84 1.08 11.67 -7.60
CA ARG A 84 0.73 11.15 -8.92
C ARG A 84 0.36 12.30 -9.83
N ARG A 85 0.96 12.37 -11.01
CA ARG A 85 0.57 13.33 -12.04
C ARG A 85 -0.73 12.88 -12.71
N PRO A 86 -1.62 13.82 -13.07
CA PRO A 86 -2.81 13.48 -13.84
C PRO A 86 -2.39 12.89 -15.20
N ALA A 87 -2.65 11.62 -15.38
CA ALA A 87 -2.38 10.87 -16.59
C ALA A 87 -3.25 9.59 -16.60
N PRO A 88 -3.52 8.97 -17.73
CA PRO A 88 -4.13 7.65 -17.77
C PRO A 88 -3.37 6.66 -16.89
N ALA A 89 -4.09 5.71 -16.29
CA ALA A 89 -3.49 4.65 -15.50
C ALA A 89 -2.62 3.76 -16.41
N ASP A 90 -1.30 3.76 -16.13
CA ASP A 90 -0.33 2.98 -16.89
C ASP A 90 0.74 2.42 -15.95
N GLY A 91 0.79 1.10 -15.87
CA GLY A 91 1.75 0.39 -15.01
C GLY A 91 3.21 0.73 -15.31
N TRP A 92 3.56 0.99 -16.57
CA TRP A 92 4.92 1.41 -16.95
C TRP A 92 5.32 2.75 -16.34
N MET A 93 4.41 3.72 -16.38
CA MET A 93 4.64 5.02 -15.76
C MET A 93 4.82 4.87 -14.25
N PHE A 94 3.94 4.11 -13.61
CA PHE A 94 3.98 3.88 -12.17
C PHE A 94 5.24 3.14 -11.74
N ARG A 95 5.64 2.09 -12.49
CA ARG A 95 6.91 1.41 -12.28
C ARG A 95 8.09 2.38 -12.32
N ASN A 96 8.16 3.21 -13.34
CA ASN A 96 9.27 4.16 -13.51
C ASN A 96 9.30 5.19 -12.37
N ALA A 97 8.13 5.69 -11.95
CA ALA A 97 8.01 6.58 -10.80
C ALA A 97 8.48 5.92 -9.51
N LEU A 98 8.06 4.66 -9.26
CA LEU A 98 8.48 3.89 -8.10
C LEU A 98 9.99 3.61 -8.10
N LEU A 99 10.56 3.18 -9.25
CA LEU A 99 12.00 2.96 -9.38
C LEU A 99 12.80 4.22 -9.10
N ALA A 100 12.34 5.38 -9.58
CA ALA A 100 13.02 6.65 -9.32
C ALA A 100 13.06 6.97 -7.82
N GLN A 101 11.98 6.69 -7.08
CA GLN A 101 11.94 6.91 -5.63
C GLN A 101 12.76 5.87 -4.87
N LEU A 102 12.64 4.59 -5.22
CA LEU A 102 13.43 3.52 -4.60
C LEU A 102 14.92 3.77 -4.71
N ARG A 103 15.41 4.17 -5.89
CA ARG A 103 16.84 4.51 -6.11
C ARG A 103 17.33 5.68 -5.26
N ARG A 104 16.44 6.59 -4.87
CA ARG A 104 16.78 7.75 -4.02
C ARG A 104 16.87 7.39 -2.54
N VAL A 105 16.08 6.42 -2.10
CA VAL A 105 15.94 6.13 -0.66
C VAL A 105 16.76 4.93 -0.22
N ILE A 106 17.09 4.02 -1.14
CA ILE A 106 17.86 2.83 -0.82
C ILE A 106 18.70 2.37 -2.00
N PRO A 107 19.97 1.95 -1.79
CA PRO A 107 20.76 1.33 -2.84
C PRO A 107 20.12 0.03 -3.31
N HIS A 108 20.16 -0.23 -4.61
CA HIS A 108 19.69 -1.49 -5.16
C HIS A 108 20.60 -2.65 -4.73
N ASP A 109 20.02 -3.84 -4.55
CA ASP A 109 20.73 -5.03 -4.07
C ASP A 109 20.54 -6.22 -5.03
N LEU A 110 20.82 -6.00 -6.29
CA LEU A 110 20.72 -7.03 -7.34
C LEU A 110 21.80 -8.13 -7.25
N ARG A 111 22.80 -7.94 -6.40
CA ARG A 111 23.88 -8.94 -6.19
C ARG A 111 23.41 -10.11 -5.32
N ARG A 112 22.36 -9.92 -4.53
CA ARG A 112 21.83 -10.99 -3.68
C ARG A 112 20.92 -11.89 -4.50
N ARG A 113 21.12 -13.20 -4.37
CA ARG A 113 20.26 -14.20 -5.01
C ARG A 113 18.83 -14.16 -4.49
N THR A 114 18.68 -13.85 -3.19
CA THR A 114 17.37 -13.76 -2.53
C THR A 114 17.21 -12.38 -1.91
N PRO A 115 16.18 -11.60 -2.31
CA PRO A 115 15.89 -10.32 -1.69
C PRO A 115 15.56 -10.48 -0.20
N VAL A 116 16.15 -9.64 0.65
CA VAL A 116 15.90 -9.65 2.11
C VAL A 116 14.97 -8.53 2.56
N ARG A 117 14.90 -7.44 1.80
CA ARG A 117 14.05 -6.29 2.09
C ARG A 117 12.77 -6.35 1.29
N THR A 118 11.69 -5.85 1.86
CA THR A 118 10.36 -5.86 1.25
C THR A 118 9.91 -4.44 0.95
N ALA A 119 9.48 -4.17 -0.28
CA ALA A 119 8.86 -2.90 -0.61
C ALA A 119 7.34 -2.99 -0.49
N VAL A 120 6.73 -1.97 0.09
CA VAL A 120 5.28 -1.79 0.18
C VAL A 120 4.87 -0.45 -0.42
N LEU A 121 3.66 -0.36 -0.92
CA LEU A 121 3.11 0.86 -1.47
C LEU A 121 1.80 1.22 -0.76
N LEU A 122 1.74 2.43 -0.23
CA LEU A 122 0.53 3.05 0.28
C LEU A 122 0.09 4.12 -0.71
N TYR A 123 -1.06 3.94 -1.35
CA TYR A 123 -1.62 4.93 -2.27
C TYR A 123 -2.85 5.59 -1.65
N CYS A 124 -2.75 6.90 -1.43
CA CYS A 124 -3.85 7.71 -0.94
C CYS A 124 -4.64 8.26 -2.13
N ARG A 125 -5.92 7.91 -2.24
CA ARG A 125 -6.80 8.34 -3.31
C ARG A 125 -8.19 8.70 -2.83
N ASP A 126 -8.92 9.42 -3.63
CA ASP A 126 -10.35 9.63 -3.45
C ASP A 126 -11.16 8.38 -3.81
N GLY A 127 -12.43 8.41 -3.50
CA GLY A 127 -13.36 7.32 -3.72
C GLY A 127 -13.47 6.35 -2.55
N ASP A 128 -13.97 5.18 -2.83
CA ASP A 128 -14.21 4.10 -1.87
C ASP A 128 -13.08 3.05 -1.87
N ALA A 129 -13.25 1.98 -1.11
CA ALA A 129 -12.26 0.91 -0.99
C ALA A 129 -12.28 -0.10 -2.16
N ARG A 130 -13.18 0.04 -3.15
CA ARG A 130 -13.25 -0.87 -4.29
C ARG A 130 -12.00 -0.76 -5.14
N TRP A 131 -11.59 -1.89 -5.67
CA TRP A 131 -10.50 -1.94 -6.63
C TRP A 131 -10.82 -1.11 -7.89
N THR A 132 -9.81 -0.45 -8.43
CA THR A 132 -9.88 0.33 -9.67
C THR A 132 -8.77 -0.11 -10.62
N GLU A 133 -8.92 0.19 -11.92
CA GLU A 133 -7.86 -0.04 -12.90
C GLU A 133 -6.54 0.66 -12.53
N GLU A 134 -6.64 1.81 -11.88
CA GLU A 134 -5.46 2.52 -11.39
C GLU A 134 -4.74 1.72 -10.29
N ASP A 135 -5.48 1.08 -9.38
CA ASP A 135 -4.90 0.20 -8.37
C ASP A 135 -4.18 -0.98 -9.04
N GLY A 136 -4.78 -1.57 -10.08
CA GLY A 136 -4.16 -2.64 -10.86
C GLY A 136 -2.86 -2.21 -11.53
N ALA A 137 -2.81 -1.00 -12.08
CA ALA A 137 -1.60 -0.44 -12.68
C ALA A 137 -0.51 -0.18 -11.63
N TRP A 138 -0.86 0.31 -10.43
CA TRP A 138 0.07 0.45 -9.31
C TRP A 138 0.60 -0.89 -8.82
N MET A 139 -0.26 -1.91 -8.69
CA MET A 139 0.11 -3.26 -8.28
C MET A 139 1.14 -3.86 -9.26
N TRP A 140 0.86 -3.78 -10.55
CA TRP A 140 1.79 -4.22 -11.57
C TRP A 140 3.12 -3.45 -11.50
N GLY A 141 3.04 -2.12 -11.40
CA GLY A 141 4.21 -1.24 -11.32
C GLY A 141 5.08 -1.53 -10.10
N LEU A 142 4.47 -1.78 -8.94
CA LEU A 142 5.19 -2.14 -7.72
C LEU A 142 5.94 -3.47 -7.88
N ARG A 143 5.26 -4.50 -8.39
CA ARG A 143 5.85 -5.83 -8.59
C ARG A 143 7.07 -5.77 -9.51
N ASP A 144 6.93 -5.09 -10.64
CA ASP A 144 8.02 -4.96 -11.61
C ASP A 144 9.18 -4.10 -11.09
N ALA A 145 8.86 -2.99 -10.39
CA ALA A 145 9.87 -2.15 -9.74
C ALA A 145 10.67 -2.91 -8.67
N CYS A 146 10.01 -3.75 -7.89
CA CYS A 146 10.69 -4.60 -6.89
C CYS A 146 11.69 -5.55 -7.55
N THR A 147 11.26 -6.23 -8.61
CA THR A 147 12.12 -7.13 -9.38
C THR A 147 13.36 -6.40 -9.92
N LEU A 148 13.17 -5.24 -10.52
CA LEU A 148 14.25 -4.43 -11.10
C LEU A 148 15.17 -3.79 -10.05
N HIS A 149 14.71 -3.63 -8.82
CA HIS A 149 15.51 -3.05 -7.72
C HIS A 149 16.17 -4.10 -6.82
N GLY A 150 15.80 -5.37 -6.94
CA GLY A 150 16.28 -6.44 -6.06
C GLY A 150 15.60 -6.46 -4.70
N LEU A 151 14.31 -6.08 -4.65
CA LEU A 151 13.47 -6.11 -3.46
C LEU A 151 12.43 -7.23 -3.57
N ARG A 152 11.97 -7.72 -2.41
CA ARG A 152 10.77 -8.54 -2.35
C ARG A 152 9.56 -7.62 -2.53
N CYS A 153 8.62 -8.03 -3.38
CA CYS A 153 7.34 -7.35 -3.46
C CYS A 153 6.52 -7.67 -2.21
N GLY A 154 5.99 -6.64 -1.57
CA GLY A 154 5.11 -6.74 -0.41
C GLY A 154 3.71 -6.22 -0.72
N ALA A 155 3.03 -5.67 0.28
CA ALA A 155 1.65 -5.24 0.17
C ALA A 155 1.45 -4.01 -0.72
N TYR A 156 0.33 -4.00 -1.45
CA TYR A 156 -0.26 -2.79 -1.99
C TYR A 156 -1.46 -2.39 -1.11
N ILE A 157 -1.43 -1.17 -0.61
CA ILE A 157 -2.39 -0.65 0.36
C ILE A 157 -3.03 0.60 -0.20
N THR A 158 -4.36 0.63 -0.27
CA THR A 158 -5.12 1.84 -0.57
C THR A 158 -5.49 2.57 0.72
N LEU A 159 -5.42 3.89 0.70
CA LEU A 159 -5.88 4.76 1.76
C LEU A 159 -6.90 5.73 1.20
N THR A 160 -8.15 5.59 1.62
CA THR A 160 -9.27 6.44 1.22
C THR A 160 -9.80 7.24 2.41
N ARG A 161 -10.85 8.01 2.22
CA ARG A 161 -11.56 8.68 3.33
C ARG A 161 -12.18 7.69 4.31
N ASP A 162 -12.59 6.51 3.84
CA ASP A 162 -13.29 5.51 4.65
C ASP A 162 -12.33 4.65 5.48
N GLY A 163 -11.03 4.62 5.11
CA GLY A 163 -10.02 3.83 5.79
C GLY A 163 -8.92 3.35 4.87
N TRP A 164 -8.20 2.34 5.30
CA TRP A 164 -7.18 1.68 4.50
C TRP A 164 -7.54 0.21 4.26
N GLN A 165 -7.07 -0.33 3.16
CA GLN A 165 -7.25 -1.73 2.79
C GLN A 165 -5.99 -2.27 2.10
N VAL A 166 -5.60 -3.49 2.46
CA VAL A 166 -4.58 -4.26 1.73
C VAL A 166 -5.27 -5.02 0.61
N LEU A 167 -4.98 -4.66 -0.62
CA LEU A 167 -5.61 -5.31 -1.78
C LEU A 167 -5.10 -6.74 -1.96
N GLY A 168 -6.02 -7.63 -2.28
CA GLY A 168 -5.74 -9.07 -2.42
C GLY A 168 -5.76 -9.87 -1.12
N GLU A 169 -5.78 -9.21 0.05
CA GLU A 169 -5.77 -9.90 1.36
C GLU A 169 -7.08 -9.73 2.14
N GLY A 170 -7.89 -8.73 1.79
CA GLY A 170 -9.13 -8.41 2.51
C GLY A 170 -8.93 -7.76 3.89
N ARG A 171 -7.69 -7.52 4.32
CA ARG A 171 -7.40 -6.82 5.59
C ARG A 171 -7.51 -5.32 5.40
N GLY A 172 -8.12 -4.65 6.38
CA GLY A 172 -8.32 -3.22 6.34
C GLY A 172 -8.59 -2.63 7.73
N GLY A 173 -8.76 -1.32 7.79
CA GLY A 173 -9.04 -0.62 9.04
C GLY A 173 -9.40 0.84 8.82
N ARG A 174 -9.71 1.52 9.92
CA ARG A 174 -10.04 2.95 9.89
C ARG A 174 -8.82 3.78 9.47
N ARG A 175 -9.07 4.93 8.88
CA ARG A 175 -8.03 5.89 8.56
C ARG A 175 -7.29 6.32 9.84
N PRO A 176 -5.95 6.31 9.86
CA PRO A 176 -5.20 6.84 11.00
C PRO A 176 -5.52 8.32 11.22
N ASN A 177 -5.77 8.72 12.46
CA ASN A 177 -5.90 10.11 12.80
C ASN A 177 -4.52 10.77 12.82
N ALA A 178 -4.40 11.99 12.32
CA ALA A 178 -3.13 12.72 12.28
C ALA A 178 -2.56 12.99 13.68
N ASP A 179 -3.42 12.97 14.71
CA ASP A 179 -3.09 13.32 16.10
C ASP A 179 -2.97 12.10 17.02
N SER A 180 -3.19 10.87 16.52
CA SER A 180 -2.95 9.67 17.32
C SER A 180 -1.46 9.36 17.35
N PRO A 181 -0.81 9.38 18.51
CA PRO A 181 0.58 8.91 18.62
C PRO A 181 0.65 7.47 18.12
N PRO A 182 1.73 7.07 17.42
CA PRO A 182 1.91 5.69 17.00
C PRO A 182 1.89 4.80 18.24
N GLU A 183 1.09 3.74 18.22
CA GLU A 183 0.91 2.78 19.34
C GLU A 183 2.20 2.08 19.76
N PHE A 184 3.34 2.37 19.13
CA PHE A 184 4.67 1.89 19.49
C PHE A 184 5.16 2.31 20.88
N PHE A 185 4.47 3.24 21.56
CA PHE A 185 4.85 3.78 22.87
C PHE A 185 3.96 3.33 24.02
N THR A 186 3.05 2.38 23.82
CA THR A 186 2.46 1.66 24.95
C THR A 186 3.34 0.48 25.39
N GLY A 187 4.67 0.67 25.39
CA GLY A 187 5.52 -0.01 26.32
C GLY A 187 5.17 0.56 27.69
N GLU A 188 4.54 -0.31 28.51
CA GLU A 188 4.47 -0.27 29.96
C GLU A 188 4.86 1.08 30.56
N ALA A 189 3.84 1.87 30.92
CA ALA A 189 4.05 3.09 31.71
C ALA A 189 4.87 2.68 32.92
N LEU A 190 6.15 3.06 32.92
CA LEU A 190 6.96 2.98 34.12
C LEU A 190 6.14 3.58 35.26
N PRO A 191 5.94 2.84 36.37
CA PRO A 191 5.20 3.38 37.49
C PRO A 191 5.84 4.71 37.88
N PRO A 192 5.04 5.75 38.19
CA PRO A 192 5.57 7.04 38.53
C PRO A 192 6.57 6.84 39.66
N LEU A 193 7.81 7.27 39.41
CA LEU A 193 8.85 7.32 40.48
C LEU A 193 8.23 7.98 41.68
N PRO A 194 8.34 7.37 42.91
CA PRO A 194 7.84 7.99 44.12
C PRO A 194 8.49 9.36 44.21
N ARG A 195 7.66 10.39 44.21
CA ARG A 195 8.09 11.76 44.54
C ARG A 195 8.60 11.70 45.95
N THR A 196 9.92 11.57 46.10
CA THR A 196 10.60 11.88 47.38
C THR A 196 10.42 13.36 47.58
N GLY A 197 9.27 13.70 48.17
CA GLY A 197 8.96 15.04 48.64
C GLY A 197 9.93 15.41 49.75
N GLY A 198 10.69 16.46 49.50
CA GLY A 198 10.91 17.52 50.47
C GLY A 198 11.47 17.18 51.86
N VAL A 199 12.66 16.61 51.95
CA VAL A 199 13.41 16.69 53.25
C VAL A 199 14.75 17.40 53.08
N ALA A 200 15.20 17.69 51.85
CA ALA A 200 16.48 18.37 51.62
C ALA A 200 16.44 19.89 51.84
N SER A 201 15.28 20.54 51.87
CA SER A 201 15.18 22.00 52.06
C SER A 201 15.17 22.43 53.53
N GLU A 202 14.95 21.54 54.47
CA GLU A 202 14.87 21.89 55.90
C GLU A 202 16.25 21.83 56.60
N VAL A 203 17.12 20.96 56.07
CA VAL A 203 18.49 20.82 56.60
C VAL A 203 19.39 22.00 56.23
N LEU A 204 19.17 22.60 55.05
CA LEU A 204 19.95 23.77 54.59
C LEU A 204 19.54 25.09 55.26
N ARG A 205 18.32 25.19 55.77
CA ARG A 205 17.88 26.37 56.53
C ARG A 205 18.40 26.41 57.98
N ARG A 206 18.77 25.27 58.58
CA ARG A 206 19.37 25.23 59.95
C ARG A 206 20.88 25.46 60.00
N ALA A 207 21.54 25.30 58.83
CA ALA A 207 23.01 25.57 58.80
C ALA A 207 23.37 27.02 58.55
N ALA A 208 22.43 27.88 58.13
CA ALA A 208 22.68 29.32 57.89
C ALA A 208 22.29 30.23 59.05
N ALA A 209 21.91 29.66 60.20
CA ALA A 209 21.52 30.43 61.43
C ALA A 209 22.43 30.17 62.65
N ARG A 210 23.70 29.90 62.37
CA ARG A 210 24.75 29.90 63.44
C ARG A 210 25.92 30.72 63.02
#